data_1c10ff836f3c172f2822c8820925056e
#
_entry.id   1c10ff836f3c172f2822c8820925056e
#
_cell.length_a   1.000
_cell.length_b   1.000
_cell.length_c   1.000
_cell.angle_alpha   90.00
_cell.angle_beta   90.00
_cell.angle_gamma   90.00
#
_symmetry.space_group_name_H-M   'P 1'
#
loop_
_entity.id
_entity.type
_entity.pdbx_description
1 polymer ?
#
loop_
_entity_poly.entity_id
_entity_poly.type
_entity_poly.pdbx_seq_one_letter_code
_entity_poly.pdbx_strand_id
1 'polypeptide(L)'
;MASDIIQSVDRALEFLIYLYNEGKETSVTQIANDLGVYKSTVFRTLTTMEARGFVKKNPETEKYWLGNRLFTLGKSVENKMGLREIVKPYVSELYDLYHEVINVSVLERNQNDIYKSVRTIRIRF
;
A
#
# COMPACT_ATOMS: atom_id res chain seq x y z
N MET A 1 -10.33 14.02 -15.13
CA MET A 1 -10.54 15.45 -14.87
C MET A 1 -10.95 15.68 -13.45
N ALA A 2 -10.46 16.76 -12.83
CA ALA A 2 -10.75 17.05 -11.43
C ALA A 2 -12.24 17.19 -11.13
N SER A 3 -13.04 17.68 -12.10
CA SER A 3 -14.48 17.83 -11.96
C SER A 3 -15.24 16.52 -11.80
N ASP A 4 -14.64 15.41 -12.19
CA ASP A 4 -15.28 14.09 -12.14
C ASP A 4 -14.82 13.30 -10.92
N ILE A 5 -13.98 13.88 -10.07
CA ILE A 5 -13.48 13.20 -8.86
C ILE A 5 -14.48 13.35 -7.73
N ILE A 6 -14.83 12.22 -7.11
CA ILE A 6 -15.64 12.21 -5.90
C ILE A 6 -14.69 12.44 -4.73
N GLN A 7 -14.77 13.61 -4.10
CA GLN A 7 -13.82 14.04 -3.08
C GLN A 7 -13.70 13.07 -1.90
N SER A 8 -14.81 12.52 -1.44
CA SER A 8 -14.78 11.58 -0.30
C SER A 8 -14.04 10.29 -0.63
N VAL A 9 -14.17 9.79 -1.85
CA VAL A 9 -13.45 8.60 -2.31
C VAL A 9 -11.96 8.92 -2.48
N ASP A 10 -11.65 10.03 -3.12
CA ASP A 10 -10.27 10.48 -3.31
C ASP A 10 -9.56 10.63 -1.97
N ARG A 11 -10.24 11.22 -0.99
CA ARG A 11 -9.70 11.40 0.36
C ARG A 11 -9.41 10.07 1.05
N ALA A 12 -10.30 9.09 0.92
CA ALA A 12 -10.07 7.76 1.49
C ALA A 12 -8.81 7.11 0.89
N LEU A 13 -8.65 7.19 -0.42
CA LEU A 13 -7.47 6.66 -1.10
C LEU A 13 -6.20 7.41 -0.69
N GLU A 14 -6.29 8.72 -0.52
CA GLU A 14 -5.17 9.54 -0.03
C GLU A 14 -4.73 9.09 1.36
N PHE A 15 -5.68 8.74 2.23
CA PHE A 15 -5.36 8.24 3.58
C PHE A 15 -4.55 6.94 3.52
N LEU A 16 -4.87 6.04 2.59
CA LEU A 16 -4.10 4.81 2.42
C LEU A 16 -2.67 5.11 2.01
N ILE A 17 -2.49 5.98 1.03
CA ILE A 17 -1.17 6.39 0.56
C ILE A 17 -0.40 7.10 1.66
N TYR A 18 -1.06 7.97 2.41
CA TYR A 18 -0.45 8.67 3.54
C TYR A 18 0.07 7.69 4.59
N LEU A 19 -0.74 6.72 5.01
CA LEU A 19 -0.32 5.71 5.99
C LEU A 19 0.88 4.91 5.46
N TYR A 20 0.85 4.51 4.21
CA TYR A 20 1.96 3.80 3.59
C TYR A 20 3.24 4.63 3.64
N ASN A 21 3.17 5.92 3.30
CA ASN A 21 4.34 6.80 3.29
C ASN A 21 4.89 7.06 4.70
N GLU A 22 4.02 7.13 5.71
CA GLU A 22 4.45 7.27 7.10
C GLU A 22 5.18 6.02 7.61
N GLY A 23 4.81 4.84 7.12
CA GLY A 23 5.45 3.59 7.49
C GLY A 23 5.17 3.12 8.91
N LYS A 24 4.21 3.71 9.60
CA LYS A 24 3.87 3.39 10.99
C LYS A 24 2.42 3.75 11.31
N GLU A 25 1.91 3.17 12.39
CA GLU A 25 0.60 3.54 12.91
C GLU A 25 0.51 5.04 13.18
N THR A 26 -0.61 5.65 12.82
CA THR A 26 -0.77 7.09 12.88
C THR A 26 -2.13 7.45 13.50
N SER A 27 -2.14 8.49 14.33
CA SER A 27 -3.35 8.95 15.02
C SER A 27 -4.23 9.80 14.09
N VAL A 28 -5.52 9.88 14.42
CA VAL A 28 -6.45 10.78 13.74
C VAL A 28 -5.95 12.22 13.77
N THR A 29 -5.43 12.66 14.90
CA THR A 29 -4.91 14.02 15.07
C THR A 29 -3.77 14.30 14.10
N GLN A 30 -2.82 13.37 13.98
CA GLN A 30 -1.68 13.56 13.07
C GLN A 30 -2.14 13.58 11.61
N ILE A 31 -3.03 12.68 11.23
CA ILE A 31 -3.57 12.65 9.87
C ILE A 31 -4.28 13.97 9.54
N ALA A 32 -5.13 14.44 10.47
CA ALA A 32 -5.86 15.69 10.32
C ALA A 32 -4.92 16.88 10.12
N ASN A 33 -3.89 16.97 10.95
CA ASN A 33 -2.92 18.07 10.88
C ASN A 33 -2.11 18.03 9.59
N ASP A 34 -1.60 16.85 9.21
CA ASP A 34 -0.73 16.71 8.05
C ASP A 34 -1.47 16.92 6.73
N LEU A 35 -2.72 16.49 6.65
CA LEU A 35 -3.51 16.56 5.42
C LEU A 35 -4.48 17.76 5.38
N GLY A 36 -4.55 18.54 6.47
CA GLY A 36 -5.42 19.71 6.51
C GLY A 36 -6.91 19.35 6.49
N VAL A 37 -7.30 18.26 7.11
CA VAL A 37 -8.68 17.75 7.15
C VAL A 37 -9.18 17.79 8.59
N TYR A 38 -10.46 18.11 8.77
CA TYR A 38 -11.05 18.10 10.11
C TYR A 38 -11.00 16.71 10.74
N LYS A 39 -10.69 16.65 12.04
CA LYS A 39 -10.62 15.38 12.78
C LYS A 39 -11.89 14.53 12.65
N SER A 40 -13.05 15.18 12.69
CA SER A 40 -14.33 14.48 12.55
C SER A 40 -14.45 13.79 11.18
N THR A 41 -13.98 14.44 10.13
CA THR A 41 -13.98 13.87 8.78
C THR A 41 -12.98 12.71 8.69
N VAL A 42 -11.79 12.88 9.26
CA VAL A 42 -10.77 11.82 9.29
C VAL A 42 -11.32 10.60 10.01
N PHE A 43 -11.89 10.80 11.19
CA PHE A 43 -12.44 9.70 11.99
C PHE A 43 -13.55 8.95 11.24
N ARG A 44 -14.49 9.68 10.66
CA ARG A 44 -15.61 9.07 9.92
C ARG A 44 -15.12 8.29 8.69
N THR A 45 -14.16 8.85 7.98
CA THR A 45 -13.57 8.20 6.81
C THR A 45 -12.83 6.92 7.21
N LEU A 46 -12.00 6.99 8.23
CA LEU A 46 -11.27 5.82 8.73
C LEU A 46 -12.21 4.75 9.28
N THR A 47 -13.27 5.15 9.97
CA THR A 47 -14.29 4.20 10.47
C THR A 47 -14.94 3.45 9.32
N THR A 48 -15.26 4.14 8.24
CA THR A 48 -15.83 3.52 7.04
C THR A 48 -14.83 2.57 6.39
N MET A 49 -13.57 2.97 6.29
CA MET A 49 -12.52 2.15 5.70
C MET A 49 -12.24 0.91 6.56
N GLU A 50 -12.28 1.06 7.88
CA GLU A 50 -12.12 -0.05 8.82
C GLU A 50 -13.24 -1.09 8.65
N ALA A 51 -14.48 -0.62 8.46
CA ALA A 51 -15.63 -1.50 8.25
C ALA A 51 -15.44 -2.40 7.02
N ARG A 52 -14.68 -1.96 6.04
CA ARG A 52 -14.37 -2.73 4.82
C ARG A 52 -13.03 -3.45 4.90
N GLY A 53 -12.29 -3.31 6.00
CA GLY A 53 -11.01 -3.98 6.20
C GLY A 53 -9.81 -3.31 5.54
N PHE A 54 -9.97 -2.08 5.04
CA PHE A 54 -8.88 -1.33 4.39
C PHE A 54 -7.92 -0.69 5.36
N VAL A 55 -8.38 -0.36 6.56
CA VAL A 55 -7.53 0.08 7.66
C VAL A 55 -7.91 -0.71 8.90
N LYS A 56 -7.01 -0.74 9.86
CA LYS A 56 -7.28 -1.33 11.17
C LYS A 56 -6.87 -0.38 12.26
N LYS A 57 -7.60 -0.39 13.35
CA LYS A 57 -7.34 0.44 14.52
C LYS A 57 -6.67 -0.43 15.59
N ASN A 58 -5.57 0.06 16.14
CA ASN A 58 -4.98 -0.55 17.31
C ASN A 58 -5.82 -0.18 18.54
N PRO A 59 -6.45 -1.14 19.22
CA PRO A 59 -7.35 -0.83 20.32
C PRO A 59 -6.65 -0.21 21.55
N GLU A 60 -5.34 -0.41 21.67
CA GLU A 60 -4.57 0.12 22.81
C GLU A 60 -4.14 1.56 22.55
N THR A 61 -3.67 1.88 21.36
CA THR A 61 -3.15 3.20 21.02
C THR A 61 -4.16 4.09 20.31
N GLU A 62 -5.23 3.50 19.79
CA GLU A 62 -6.24 4.15 18.96
C GLU A 62 -5.67 4.70 17.65
N LYS A 63 -4.46 4.28 17.28
CA LYS A 63 -3.83 4.64 16.00
C LYS A 63 -4.25 3.67 14.91
N TYR A 64 -4.14 4.13 13.67
CA TYR A 64 -4.57 3.38 12.48
C TYR A 64 -3.39 2.94 11.64
N TRP A 65 -3.54 1.79 11.00
CA TRP A 65 -2.60 1.25 10.04
C TRP A 65 -3.36 0.60 8.88
N LEU A 66 -2.63 0.24 7.85
CA LEU A 66 -3.19 -0.46 6.69
C LEU A 66 -3.81 -1.79 7.11
N GLY A 67 -4.99 -2.10 6.55
CA GLY A 67 -5.75 -3.29 6.88
C GLY A 67 -5.49 -4.47 5.94
N ASN A 68 -5.94 -5.63 6.36
CA ASN A 68 -5.66 -6.89 5.66
C ASN A 68 -6.35 -7.00 4.29
N ARG A 69 -7.41 -6.24 4.06
CA ARG A 69 -8.09 -6.24 2.74
C ARG A 69 -7.13 -5.82 1.64
N LEU A 70 -6.21 -4.92 1.93
CA LEU A 70 -5.21 -4.46 0.96
C LEU A 70 -4.29 -5.59 0.53
N PHE A 71 -3.91 -6.47 1.45
CA PHE A 71 -3.09 -7.63 1.11
C PHE A 71 -3.84 -8.56 0.15
N THR A 72 -5.09 -8.86 0.45
CA THR A 72 -5.93 -9.73 -0.39
C THR A 72 -6.08 -9.18 -1.80
N LEU A 73 -6.39 -7.90 -1.90
CA LEU A 73 -6.54 -7.23 -3.20
C LEU A 73 -5.21 -7.16 -3.95
N GLY A 74 -4.15 -6.80 -3.25
CA GLY A 74 -2.82 -6.73 -3.86
C GLY A 74 -2.34 -8.08 -4.36
N LYS A 75 -2.62 -9.15 -3.62
CA LYS A 75 -2.26 -10.50 -4.05
C LYS A 75 -2.99 -10.89 -5.35
N SER A 76 -4.24 -10.49 -5.48
CA SER A 76 -5.00 -10.73 -6.71
C SER A 76 -4.42 -9.98 -7.90
N VAL A 77 -3.97 -8.74 -7.68
CA VAL A 77 -3.30 -7.96 -8.72
C VAL A 77 -2.00 -8.64 -9.15
N GLU A 78 -1.20 -9.06 -8.18
CA GLU A 78 0.06 -9.76 -8.46
C GLU A 78 -0.18 -11.04 -9.26
N ASN A 79 -1.15 -11.85 -8.86
CA ASN A 79 -1.45 -13.12 -9.52
C ASN A 79 -1.87 -12.94 -10.98
N LYS A 80 -2.64 -11.87 -11.27
CA LYS A 80 -3.15 -11.63 -12.62
C LYS A 80 -2.14 -10.96 -13.54
N MET A 81 -1.40 -9.97 -13.04
CA MET A 81 -0.43 -9.21 -13.83
C MET A 81 0.93 -9.91 -13.90
N GLY A 82 1.23 -10.73 -12.89
CA GLY A 82 2.54 -11.32 -12.74
C GLY A 82 3.55 -10.34 -12.16
N LEU A 83 4.54 -10.88 -11.46
CA LEU A 83 5.58 -10.07 -10.81
C LEU A 83 6.38 -9.24 -11.81
N ARG A 84 6.67 -9.82 -12.98
CA ARG A 84 7.44 -9.13 -14.03
C ARG A 84 6.81 -7.79 -14.42
N GLU A 85 5.49 -7.78 -14.63
CA GLU A 85 4.79 -6.56 -15.06
C GLU A 85 4.75 -5.51 -13.95
N ILE A 86 4.61 -5.96 -12.70
CA ILE A 86 4.56 -5.05 -11.54
C ILE A 86 5.89 -4.34 -11.33
N VAL A 87 7.01 -5.06 -11.45
CA VAL A 87 8.34 -4.51 -11.16
C VAL A 87 8.99 -3.85 -12.37
N LYS A 88 8.49 -4.08 -13.57
CA LYS A 88 9.10 -3.61 -14.81
C LYS A 88 9.43 -2.11 -14.83
N PRO A 89 8.55 -1.20 -14.40
CA PRO A 89 8.88 0.23 -14.38
C PRO A 89 10.08 0.55 -13.49
N TYR A 90 10.18 -0.11 -12.35
CA TYR A 90 11.29 0.11 -11.39
C TYR A 90 12.61 -0.45 -11.91
N VAL A 91 12.54 -1.63 -12.51
CA VAL A 91 13.71 -2.30 -13.08
C VAL A 91 14.22 -1.56 -14.31
N SER A 92 13.31 -1.01 -15.12
CA SER A 92 13.67 -0.22 -16.29
C SER A 92 14.49 1.00 -15.91
N GLU A 93 14.13 1.67 -14.84
CA GLU A 93 14.87 2.81 -14.32
C GLU A 93 16.30 2.42 -13.92
N LEU A 94 16.45 1.29 -13.23
CA LEU A 94 17.77 0.77 -12.86
C LEU A 94 18.60 0.38 -14.08
N TYR A 95 17.98 -0.24 -15.07
CA TYR A 95 18.66 -0.61 -16.33
C TYR A 95 19.18 0.62 -17.07
N ASP A 96 18.35 1.69 -17.13
CA ASP A 96 18.76 2.94 -17.79
C ASP A 96 19.99 3.56 -17.13
N LEU A 97 20.15 3.37 -15.81
CA LEU A 97 21.31 3.87 -15.07
C LEU A 97 22.56 3.00 -15.25
N TYR A 98 22.41 1.69 -15.23
CA TYR A 98 23.54 0.76 -15.13
C TYR A 98 23.76 -0.09 -16.38
N HIS A 99 22.79 -0.20 -17.27
CA HIS A 99 22.86 -1.00 -18.52
C HIS A 99 23.26 -2.46 -18.32
N GLU A 100 22.84 -3.04 -17.18
CA GLU A 100 23.12 -4.43 -16.83
C GLU A 100 21.85 -5.25 -16.69
N VAL A 101 21.99 -6.58 -16.79
CA VAL A 101 20.87 -7.49 -16.54
C VAL A 101 20.47 -7.40 -15.07
N ILE A 102 19.19 -7.22 -14.81
CA ILE A 102 18.65 -7.09 -13.48
C ILE A 102 17.83 -8.33 -13.14
N ASN A 103 18.13 -8.94 -12.00
CA ASN A 103 17.37 -10.04 -11.45
C ASN A 103 16.52 -9.55 -10.28
N VAL A 104 15.24 -9.92 -10.27
CA VAL A 104 14.32 -9.59 -9.19
C VAL A 104 13.97 -10.87 -8.46
N SER A 105 14.20 -10.89 -7.15
CA SER A 105 13.91 -12.05 -6.32
C SER A 105 12.85 -11.70 -5.28
N VAL A 106 11.92 -12.62 -5.07
CA VAL A 106 10.85 -12.47 -4.08
C VAL A 106 10.96 -13.61 -3.08
N LEU A 107 10.92 -13.24 -1.81
CA LEU A 107 10.88 -14.20 -0.71
C LEU A 107 9.42 -14.43 -0.31
N GLU A 108 8.98 -15.67 -0.39
CA GLU A 108 7.66 -16.05 0.07
C GLU A 108 7.75 -16.56 1.51
N ARG A 109 6.87 -16.06 2.37
CA ARG A 109 6.81 -16.44 3.77
C ARG A 109 5.59 -17.29 4.05
N ASN A 110 5.69 -18.17 5.02
CA ASN A 110 4.55 -18.87 5.58
C ASN A 110 3.94 -18.06 6.74
N GLN A 111 2.90 -18.63 7.37
CA GLN A 111 2.18 -17.98 8.47
C GLN A 111 3.05 -17.73 9.73
N ASN A 112 4.19 -18.40 9.83
CA ASN A 112 5.09 -18.29 10.99
C ASN A 112 6.32 -17.43 10.69
N ASP A 113 6.25 -16.59 9.67
CA ASP A 113 7.35 -15.73 9.21
C ASP A 113 8.61 -16.49 8.75
N ILE A 114 8.49 -17.79 8.49
CA ILE A 114 9.58 -18.59 7.92
C ILE A 114 9.51 -18.48 6.40
N TYR A 115 10.65 -18.25 5.76
CA TYR A 115 10.71 -18.19 4.32
C TYR A 115 10.34 -19.53 3.69
N LYS A 116 9.33 -19.54 2.86
CA LYS A 116 8.82 -20.71 2.17
C LYS A 116 9.62 -21.02 0.91
N SER A 117 9.88 -19.98 0.14
CA SER A 117 10.60 -20.13 -1.13
C SER A 117 11.18 -18.78 -1.59
N VAL A 118 12.10 -18.88 -2.54
CA VAL A 118 12.65 -17.72 -3.25
C VAL A 118 12.32 -17.88 -4.72
N ARG A 119 11.66 -16.86 -5.29
CA ARG A 119 11.37 -16.82 -6.72
C ARG A 119 12.18 -15.70 -7.36
N THR A 120 13.00 -16.04 -8.37
CA THR A 120 13.83 -15.07 -9.06
C THR A 120 13.38 -14.96 -10.51
N ILE A 121 13.23 -13.73 -10.97
CA ILE A 121 12.86 -13.40 -12.34
C ILE A 121 14.00 -12.57 -12.94
N ARG A 122 14.55 -13.04 -14.07
CA ARG A 122 15.52 -12.27 -14.84
C ARG A 122 14.77 -11.38 -15.81
N ILE A 123 15.00 -10.09 -15.73
CA ILE A 123 14.39 -9.12 -16.63
C ILE A 123 15.41 -8.67 -17.66
N ARG A 124 15.04 -8.82 -18.94
CA ARG A 124 15.87 -8.43 -20.08
C ARG A 124 15.18 -7.30 -20.83
N PHE A 125 15.99 -6.42 -21.35
CA PHE A 125 15.58 -5.27 -22.14
C PHE A 125 16.11 -5.35 -23.56
#